data_ad2a31952fa74ad11174586f6851ade5
#
_entry.id   ad2a31952fa74ad11174586f6851ade5
#
_cell.length_a   1.000
_cell.length_b   1.000
_cell.length_c   1.000
_cell.angle_alpha   90.00
_cell.angle_beta   90.00
_cell.angle_gamma   90.00
#
_symmetry.space_group_name_H-M   'P 1'
#
loop_
_entity.id
_entity.type
_entity.pdbx_description
1 polymer ?
#
loop_
_entity_poly.entity_id
_entity_poly.type
_entity_poly.pdbx_seq_one_letter_code
_entity_poly.pdbx_strand_id
1 'polypeptide(L)'
;MTATHLENLSCPPTLSSPRVEADEKAGTLLLSGESYPENSFEFFRPILAWVADFLERDERALTVELRLTYLNTSSIKCMMDLMDAMEEAHLGGRTVSLLWYYDQENDRALDLAEEFKEDLSLPFSIIPVAMEG
;
A
#
# COMPACT_ATOMS: atom_id res chain seq x y z
N MET A 1 25.50 7.69 -17.55
CA MET A 1 25.23 6.58 -16.67
C MET A 1 23.82 6.63 -16.12
N THR A 2 23.22 5.51 -16.03
CA THR A 2 21.85 5.42 -15.60
C THR A 2 21.76 5.26 -14.09
N ALA A 3 20.76 5.83 -13.50
CA ALA A 3 20.47 5.59 -12.09
C ALA A 3 20.19 4.11 -11.91
N THR A 4 20.85 3.49 -10.96
CA THR A 4 20.72 2.06 -10.75
C THR A 4 19.83 1.74 -9.56
N HIS A 5 19.34 2.74 -8.86
CA HIS A 5 18.45 2.52 -7.74
C HIS A 5 17.27 3.47 -7.80
N LEU A 6 16.21 3.05 -7.21
CA LEU A 6 14.99 3.80 -7.11
C LEU A 6 15.06 4.73 -5.90
N GLU A 7 14.59 5.95 -6.06
CA GLU A 7 14.56 6.89 -4.95
C GLU A 7 13.49 6.51 -3.94
N ASN A 8 13.82 6.61 -2.67
CA ASN A 8 12.86 6.36 -1.61
C ASN A 8 11.83 7.48 -1.56
N LEU A 9 10.63 7.15 -1.11
CA LEU A 9 9.58 8.12 -0.87
C LEU A 9 9.41 8.29 0.63
N SER A 10 9.24 9.53 1.06
CA SER A 10 8.97 9.82 2.45
C SER A 10 8.06 11.04 2.49
N CYS A 11 6.79 10.81 2.81
CA CYS A 11 5.80 11.88 2.91
C CYS A 11 5.23 11.88 4.31
N PRO A 12 5.36 13.00 5.04
CA PRO A 12 4.76 13.08 6.37
C PRO A 12 3.23 13.10 6.25
N PRO A 13 2.52 12.65 7.29
CA PRO A 13 1.06 12.67 7.25
C PRO A 13 0.53 14.09 7.33
N THR A 14 -0.62 14.31 6.70
CA THR A 14 -1.36 15.56 6.84
C THR A 14 -2.73 15.23 7.42
N LEU A 15 -3.60 16.23 7.56
CA LEU A 15 -4.96 16.00 8.05
C LEU A 15 -5.76 15.11 7.09
N SER A 16 -5.43 15.12 5.80
CA SER A 16 -6.20 14.39 4.78
C SER A 16 -5.42 13.32 4.05
N SER A 17 -4.11 13.22 4.25
CA SER A 17 -3.31 12.24 3.54
C SER A 17 -2.46 11.40 4.49
N PRO A 18 -2.22 10.14 4.17
CA PRO A 18 -1.46 9.26 5.04
C PRO A 18 0.03 9.54 4.99
N ARG A 19 0.72 9.03 6.00
CA ARG A 19 2.16 8.97 5.97
C ARG A 19 2.58 7.92 4.95
N VAL A 20 3.61 8.21 4.18
CA VAL A 20 4.14 7.30 3.16
C VAL A 20 5.64 7.12 3.39
N GLU A 21 6.07 5.88 3.48
CA GLU A 21 7.48 5.54 3.59
C GLU A 21 7.76 4.38 2.65
N ALA A 22 8.51 4.63 1.60
CA ALA A 22 8.91 3.61 0.64
C ALA A 22 10.42 3.49 0.66
N ASP A 23 10.91 2.31 0.98
CA ASP A 23 12.34 2.04 1.11
C ASP A 23 12.76 0.97 0.12
N GLU A 24 13.51 1.37 -0.90
CA GLU A 24 13.96 0.47 -1.95
C GLU A 24 14.89 -0.62 -1.41
N LYS A 25 15.79 -0.28 -0.50
CA LYS A 25 16.74 -1.27 0.03
C LYS A 25 16.05 -2.33 0.86
N ALA A 26 15.06 -1.94 1.63
CA ALA A 26 14.30 -2.88 2.44
C ALA A 26 13.23 -3.61 1.65
N GLY A 27 12.85 -3.08 0.49
CA GLY A 27 11.74 -3.63 -0.29
C GLY A 27 10.41 -3.47 0.41
N THR A 28 10.19 -2.31 1.03
CA THR A 28 8.97 -2.06 1.81
C THR A 28 8.29 -0.76 1.42
N LEU A 29 6.97 -0.76 1.55
CA LEU A 29 6.15 0.42 1.39
C LEU A 29 5.17 0.47 2.56
N LEU A 30 5.18 1.57 3.31
CA LEU A 30 4.28 1.78 4.44
C LEU A 30 3.35 2.94 4.15
N LEU A 31 2.05 2.72 4.35
CA LEU A 31 1.04 3.77 4.33
C LEU A 31 0.31 3.74 5.67
N SER A 32 0.22 4.89 6.34
CA SER A 32 -0.35 4.95 7.68
C SER A 32 -1.18 6.20 7.88
N GLY A 33 -2.37 6.06 8.45
CA GLY A 33 -3.24 7.18 8.79
C GLY A 33 -4.51 7.23 7.98
N GLU A 34 -5.07 8.43 7.82
CA GLU A 34 -6.30 8.63 7.06
C GLU A 34 -5.99 9.05 5.63
N SER A 35 -6.80 8.63 4.68
CA SER A 35 -6.61 9.01 3.29
C SER A 35 -7.91 9.53 2.68
N TYR A 36 -7.99 10.86 2.60
CA TYR A 36 -9.08 11.54 1.88
C TYR A 36 -8.57 12.84 1.26
N PRO A 37 -7.43 12.80 0.51
CA PRO A 37 -6.93 14.01 -0.13
C PRO A 37 -7.92 14.51 -1.19
N GLU A 38 -7.86 15.79 -1.49
CA GLU A 38 -8.75 16.39 -2.49
C GLU A 38 -8.61 15.70 -3.85
N ASN A 39 -7.38 15.35 -4.20
CA ASN A 39 -7.12 14.63 -5.44
C ASN A 39 -6.31 13.38 -5.13
N SER A 40 -7.01 12.29 -4.85
CA SER A 40 -6.39 11.03 -4.48
C SER A 40 -5.51 10.49 -5.60
N PHE A 41 -5.94 10.63 -6.85
CA PHE A 41 -5.16 10.10 -7.97
C PHE A 41 -3.81 10.79 -8.09
N GLU A 42 -3.78 12.10 -7.89
CA GLU A 42 -2.54 12.84 -7.91
C GLU A 42 -1.64 12.47 -6.72
N PHE A 43 -2.25 12.31 -5.55
CA PHE A 43 -1.49 11.94 -4.35
C PHE A 43 -0.86 10.56 -4.50
N PHE A 44 -1.60 9.59 -5.03
CA PHE A 44 -1.13 8.21 -5.14
C PHE A 44 -0.27 7.94 -6.36
N ARG A 45 -0.26 8.85 -7.34
CA ARG A 45 0.52 8.65 -8.57
C ARG A 45 1.98 8.28 -8.30
N PRO A 46 2.74 9.05 -7.49
CA PRO A 46 4.14 8.69 -7.25
C PRO A 46 4.28 7.38 -6.49
N ILE A 47 3.31 7.03 -5.66
CA ILE A 47 3.34 5.78 -4.91
C ILE A 47 3.17 4.60 -5.86
N LEU A 48 2.18 4.68 -6.75
CA LEU A 48 1.96 3.63 -7.75
C LEU A 48 3.13 3.52 -8.70
N ALA A 49 3.73 4.65 -9.08
CA ALA A 49 4.90 4.66 -9.94
C ALA A 49 6.09 4.00 -9.23
N TRP A 50 6.26 4.27 -7.95
CA TRP A 50 7.33 3.66 -7.18
C TRP A 50 7.19 2.14 -7.14
N VAL A 51 5.98 1.65 -6.90
CA VAL A 51 5.71 0.21 -6.86
C VAL A 51 5.98 -0.42 -8.23
N ALA A 52 5.50 0.21 -9.30
CA ALA A 52 5.72 -0.31 -10.65
C ALA A 52 7.20 -0.37 -10.97
N ASP A 53 7.95 0.68 -10.63
CA ASP A 53 9.39 0.73 -10.89
C ASP A 53 10.13 -0.33 -10.07
N PHE A 54 9.76 -0.50 -8.80
CA PHE A 54 10.39 -1.52 -7.96
C PHE A 54 10.18 -2.91 -8.54
N LEU A 55 8.95 -3.22 -8.93
CA LEU A 55 8.61 -4.52 -9.46
C LEU A 55 9.28 -4.78 -10.81
N GLU A 56 9.55 -3.74 -11.57
CA GLU A 56 10.19 -3.87 -12.86
C GLU A 56 11.71 -4.02 -12.77
N ARG A 57 12.33 -3.29 -11.84
CA ARG A 57 13.79 -3.24 -11.70
C ARG A 57 14.38 -4.31 -10.83
N ASP A 58 13.62 -4.80 -9.87
CA ASP A 58 14.18 -5.58 -8.77
C ASP A 58 13.41 -6.89 -8.62
N GLU A 59 14.15 -7.96 -8.46
CA GLU A 59 13.53 -9.28 -8.27
C GLU A 59 13.35 -9.61 -6.79
N ARG A 60 13.74 -8.70 -5.91
CA ARG A 60 13.60 -8.92 -4.47
C ARG A 60 12.13 -8.84 -4.05
N ALA A 61 11.86 -9.33 -2.87
CA ALA A 61 10.52 -9.30 -2.31
C ALA A 61 10.05 -7.87 -2.04
N LEU A 62 8.78 -7.63 -2.28
CA LEU A 62 8.13 -6.37 -1.92
C LEU A 62 7.09 -6.65 -0.85
N THR A 63 7.18 -5.94 0.26
CA THR A 63 6.19 -6.01 1.33
C THR A 63 5.50 -4.66 1.46
N VAL A 64 4.19 -4.65 1.35
CA VAL A 64 3.39 -3.43 1.54
C VAL A 64 2.66 -3.54 2.87
N GLU A 65 2.90 -2.56 3.73
CA GLU A 65 2.27 -2.52 5.05
C GLU A 65 1.27 -1.36 5.08
N LEU A 66 0.02 -1.68 5.36
CA LEU A 66 -1.05 -0.70 5.39
C LEU A 66 -1.63 -0.59 6.80
N ARG A 67 -1.59 0.62 7.35
CA ARG A 67 -2.16 0.95 8.66
C ARG A 67 -3.13 2.12 8.49
N LEU A 68 -4.05 1.93 7.56
CA LEU A 68 -4.98 3.00 7.19
C LEU A 68 -6.24 2.94 8.06
N THR A 69 -6.62 4.08 8.62
CA THR A 69 -7.77 4.17 9.51
C THR A 69 -9.03 4.65 8.78
N TYR A 70 -8.86 5.31 7.65
CA TYR A 70 -9.98 5.76 6.84
C TYR A 70 -9.52 5.96 5.38
N LEU A 71 -10.39 5.59 4.45
CA LEU A 71 -10.17 5.78 3.01
C LEU A 71 -11.44 6.33 2.38
N ASN A 72 -11.33 7.46 1.67
CA ASN A 72 -12.47 7.91 0.89
C ASN A 72 -12.58 7.08 -0.40
N THR A 73 -13.64 7.26 -1.14
CA THR A 73 -13.93 6.44 -2.33
C THR A 73 -12.79 6.45 -3.35
N SER A 74 -12.22 7.61 -3.63
CA SER A 74 -11.13 7.69 -4.61
C SER A 74 -9.84 7.06 -4.08
N SER A 75 -9.60 7.13 -2.76
CA SER A 75 -8.46 6.44 -2.17
C SER A 75 -8.62 4.92 -2.24
N ILE A 76 -9.85 4.43 -2.05
CA ILE A 76 -10.13 3.00 -2.21
C ILE A 76 -9.80 2.56 -3.63
N LYS A 77 -10.19 3.34 -4.63
CA LYS A 77 -9.87 3.04 -6.02
C LYS A 77 -8.37 2.96 -6.25
N CYS A 78 -7.62 3.89 -5.67
CA CYS A 78 -6.16 3.87 -5.78
C CYS A 78 -5.55 2.66 -5.10
N MET A 79 -6.11 2.24 -3.96
CA MET A 79 -5.67 1.02 -3.29
C MET A 79 -5.94 -0.21 -4.16
N MET A 80 -7.08 -0.23 -4.84
CA MET A 80 -7.38 -1.32 -5.77
C MET A 80 -6.34 -1.39 -6.87
N ASP A 81 -5.96 -0.24 -7.43
CA ASP A 81 -4.93 -0.18 -8.46
C ASP A 81 -3.59 -0.71 -7.95
N LEU A 82 -3.22 -0.34 -6.72
CA LEU A 82 -2.00 -0.84 -6.10
C LEU A 82 -2.04 -2.36 -5.94
N MET A 83 -3.15 -2.86 -5.44
CA MET A 83 -3.31 -4.29 -5.19
C MET A 83 -3.35 -5.08 -6.49
N ASP A 84 -3.96 -4.53 -7.54
CA ASP A 84 -3.97 -5.16 -8.85
C ASP A 84 -2.54 -5.29 -9.41
N ALA A 85 -1.73 -4.25 -9.24
CA ALA A 85 -0.33 -4.30 -9.69
C ALA A 85 0.45 -5.38 -8.93
N MET A 86 0.21 -5.50 -7.63
CA MET A 86 0.85 -6.53 -6.82
C MET A 86 0.38 -7.92 -7.19
N GLU A 87 -0.92 -8.07 -7.44
CA GLU A 87 -1.48 -9.37 -7.83
C GLU A 87 -0.91 -9.82 -9.16
N GLU A 88 -0.81 -8.91 -10.12
CA GLU A 88 -0.22 -9.21 -11.42
C GLU A 88 1.22 -9.67 -11.27
N ALA A 89 1.99 -9.00 -10.42
CA ALA A 89 3.37 -9.39 -10.15
C ALA A 89 3.44 -10.76 -9.49
N HIS A 90 2.54 -11.02 -8.55
CA HIS A 90 2.47 -12.32 -7.87
C HIS A 90 2.20 -13.44 -8.86
N LEU A 91 1.24 -13.23 -9.75
CA LEU A 91 0.90 -14.23 -10.77
C LEU A 91 2.05 -14.45 -11.74
N GLY A 92 2.90 -13.46 -11.92
CA GLY A 92 4.10 -13.57 -12.74
C GLY A 92 5.30 -14.17 -12.03
N GLY A 93 5.14 -14.62 -10.78
CA GLY A 93 6.20 -15.30 -10.05
C GLY A 93 6.99 -14.41 -9.08
N ARG A 94 6.60 -13.14 -8.93
CA ARG A 94 7.29 -12.23 -8.01
C ARG A 94 6.87 -12.51 -6.56
N THR A 95 7.79 -12.28 -5.66
CA THR A 95 7.49 -12.41 -4.22
C THR A 95 6.97 -11.09 -3.69
N VAL A 96 5.67 -11.03 -3.46
CA VAL A 96 5.03 -9.85 -2.90
C VAL A 96 4.11 -10.26 -1.77
N SER A 97 3.95 -9.39 -0.80
CA SER A 97 3.03 -9.65 0.31
C SER A 97 2.43 -8.36 0.81
N LEU A 98 1.23 -8.44 1.37
CA LEU A 98 0.51 -7.30 1.86
C LEU A 98 0.08 -7.56 3.30
N LEU A 99 0.39 -6.61 4.17
CA LEU A 99 0.03 -6.68 5.59
C LEU A 99 -0.94 -5.53 5.86
N TRP A 100 -2.17 -5.88 6.23
CA TRP A 100 -3.20 -4.89 6.56
C TRP A 100 -3.42 -4.91 8.06
N TYR A 101 -2.97 -3.86 8.74
CA TYR A 101 -3.19 -3.70 10.17
C TYR A 101 -4.42 -2.83 10.36
N TYR A 102 -5.30 -3.21 11.27
CA TYR A 102 -6.49 -2.43 11.54
C TYR A 102 -6.78 -2.41 13.03
N ASP A 103 -7.46 -1.36 13.48
CA ASP A 103 -7.89 -1.27 14.86
C ASP A 103 -8.95 -2.35 15.07
N GLN A 104 -8.72 -3.22 16.06
CA GLN A 104 -9.61 -4.35 16.33
C GLN A 104 -11.06 -3.94 16.61
N GLU A 105 -11.29 -2.67 16.91
CA GLU A 105 -12.64 -2.16 17.12
C GLU A 105 -13.22 -1.50 15.88
N ASN A 106 -12.47 -1.45 14.79
CA ASN A 106 -12.93 -0.83 13.54
C ASN A 106 -13.43 -1.88 12.56
N ASP A 107 -14.71 -2.22 12.67
CA ASP A 107 -15.32 -3.24 11.82
C ASP A 107 -15.33 -2.86 10.34
N ARG A 108 -15.41 -1.57 10.03
CA ARG A 108 -15.40 -1.11 8.64
C ARG A 108 -14.06 -1.37 7.97
N ALA A 109 -12.98 -1.16 8.70
CA ALA A 109 -11.65 -1.43 8.16
C ALA A 109 -11.46 -2.92 7.91
N LEU A 110 -11.99 -3.76 8.80
CA LEU A 110 -11.94 -5.20 8.60
C LEU A 110 -12.75 -5.63 7.38
N ASP A 111 -13.96 -5.12 7.25
CA ASP A 111 -14.82 -5.46 6.10
C ASP A 111 -14.15 -5.05 4.79
N LEU A 112 -13.55 -3.87 4.75
CA LEU A 112 -12.87 -3.39 3.56
C LEU A 112 -11.67 -4.27 3.21
N ALA A 113 -10.88 -4.66 4.22
CA ALA A 113 -9.75 -5.53 3.99
C ALA A 113 -10.18 -6.88 3.43
N GLU A 114 -11.27 -7.42 3.96
CA GLU A 114 -11.79 -8.70 3.49
C GLU A 114 -12.31 -8.62 2.06
N GLU A 115 -12.93 -7.50 1.70
CA GLU A 115 -13.37 -7.29 0.33
C GLU A 115 -12.19 -7.22 -0.64
N PHE A 116 -11.13 -6.52 -0.27
CA PHE A 116 -9.92 -6.46 -1.10
C PHE A 116 -9.31 -7.84 -1.27
N LYS A 117 -9.23 -8.59 -0.16
CA LYS A 117 -8.59 -9.90 -0.18
C LYS A 117 -9.33 -10.91 -1.03
N GLU A 118 -10.63 -10.77 -1.14
CA GLU A 118 -11.48 -11.71 -1.85
C GLU A 118 -11.04 -11.94 -3.30
N ASP A 119 -10.56 -10.90 -3.97
CA ASP A 119 -10.17 -10.96 -5.36
C ASP A 119 -8.67 -11.17 -5.58
N LEU A 120 -7.92 -11.40 -4.50
CA LEU A 120 -6.47 -11.50 -4.58
C LEU A 120 -5.98 -12.88 -4.18
N SER A 121 -4.93 -13.36 -4.86
CA SER A 121 -4.30 -14.63 -4.52
C SER A 121 -2.94 -14.43 -3.87
N LEU A 122 -2.40 -13.23 -3.89
CA LEU A 122 -1.12 -12.95 -3.23
C LEU A 122 -1.24 -13.09 -1.71
N PRO A 123 -0.14 -13.33 -1.01
CA PRO A 123 -0.18 -13.38 0.46
C PRO A 123 -0.69 -12.05 1.03
N PHE A 124 -1.81 -12.10 1.72
CA PHE A 124 -2.49 -10.92 2.25
C PHE A 124 -2.93 -11.25 3.68
N SER A 125 -2.27 -10.63 4.63
CA SER A 125 -2.56 -10.85 6.06
C SER A 125 -3.36 -9.69 6.63
N ILE A 126 -4.44 -10.01 7.32
CA ILE A 126 -5.29 -9.02 7.98
C ILE A 126 -5.03 -9.16 9.48
N ILE A 127 -4.46 -8.12 10.08
CA ILE A 127 -3.93 -8.21 11.44
C ILE A 127 -4.61 -7.20 12.36
N PRO A 128 -5.39 -7.68 13.35
CA PRO A 128 -5.99 -6.77 14.33
C PRO A 128 -4.96 -6.27 15.32
N VAL A 129 -5.04 -5.00 15.64
CA VAL A 129 -4.17 -4.39 16.64
C VAL A 129 -4.99 -3.46 17.52
N ALA A 130 -4.46 -3.16 18.68
CA ALA A 130 -5.08 -2.15 19.54
C ALA A 130 -4.44 -0.82 19.17
N MET A 131 -5.19 0.01 18.47
CA MET A 131 -4.71 1.35 18.10
C MET A 131 -5.21 2.36 19.10
N GLU A 132 -4.29 3.16 19.62
CA GLU A 132 -4.66 4.22 20.53
C GLU A 132 -4.94 5.47 19.73
N GLY A 133 -6.10 6.01 19.97
CA GLY A 133 -6.63 7.10 19.18
C GLY A 133 -6.10 8.46 19.49
#